data_cae088d658437fbd6a872228147b297f
#
_entry.id   cae088d658437fbd6a872228147b297f
#
_cell.length_a   1.000
_cell.length_b   1.000
_cell.length_c   1.000
_cell.angle_alpha   90.00
_cell.angle_beta   90.00
_cell.angle_gamma   90.00
#
_symmetry.space_group_name_H-M   'P 1'
#
loop_
_entity.id
_entity.type
_entity.pdbx_description
1 polymer ?
#
loop_
_entity_poly.entity_id
_entity_poly.type
_entity_poly.pdbx_seq_one_letter_code
_entity_poly.pdbx_strand_id
1 'polypeptide(L)'
;DYLFGVTAAEMPASFAEEALKAQAVAARTYTLYKLISGGNHGDTADICTDSTCCQAYIAPESARANWGENAESYTEKIRTAVAATDGEAILYGGVPILAVFHASSAGLTRAAGQVWQNDLPYLKPVDSPEAAESIPNYYSRVEFSPADLKQRLLAKIPGAELSGEKKNWLKNAVR
;
A
#
# COMPACT_ATOMS: atom_id res chain seq x y z
N ASP A 1 0.63 -15.17 14.34
CA ASP A 1 1.49 -15.46 13.14
C ASP A 1 1.03 -14.69 11.90
N TYR A 2 -0.29 -14.56 11.61
CA TYR A 2 -0.78 -13.82 10.44
C TYR A 2 -0.31 -12.36 10.41
N LEU A 3 -0.51 -11.60 11.50
CA LEU A 3 -0.09 -10.20 11.57
C LEU A 3 1.43 -10.01 11.46
N PHE A 4 2.21 -10.96 11.97
CA PHE A 4 3.65 -10.97 11.73
C PHE A 4 3.95 -11.02 10.24
N GLY A 5 3.35 -11.98 9.51
CA GLY A 5 3.59 -12.16 8.08
C GLY A 5 3.13 -10.99 7.23
N VAL A 6 2.01 -10.35 7.59
CA VAL A 6 1.54 -9.13 6.91
C VAL A 6 2.47 -7.96 7.20
N THR A 7 2.81 -7.69 8.47
CA THR A 7 3.72 -6.60 8.82
C THR A 7 5.09 -6.75 8.16
N ALA A 8 5.62 -7.98 8.11
CA ALA A 8 6.89 -8.29 7.46
C ALA A 8 6.86 -8.13 5.93
N ALA A 9 5.69 -8.33 5.30
CA ALA A 9 5.53 -8.17 3.86
C ALA A 9 5.31 -6.71 3.45
N GLU A 10 4.61 -5.93 4.28
CA GLU A 10 4.18 -4.58 3.95
C GLU A 10 5.17 -3.49 4.37
N MET A 11 6.02 -3.75 5.37
CA MET A 11 6.97 -2.76 5.88
C MET A 11 8.36 -3.35 6.07
N PRO A 12 9.44 -2.64 5.64
CA PRO A 12 10.81 -3.06 5.94
C PRO A 12 11.06 -3.18 7.44
N ALA A 13 11.55 -4.33 7.88
CA ALA A 13 11.84 -4.59 9.30
C ALA A 13 12.89 -3.64 9.91
N SER A 14 13.68 -2.96 9.07
CA SER A 14 14.63 -1.92 9.48
C SER A 14 13.99 -0.62 9.97
N PHE A 15 12.69 -0.39 9.66
CA PHE A 15 11.98 0.82 10.07
C PHE A 15 11.88 0.94 11.59
N ALA A 16 11.56 2.14 12.09
CA ALA A 16 11.41 2.39 13.52
C ALA A 16 10.33 1.47 14.13
N GLU A 17 10.50 1.09 15.39
CA GLU A 17 9.57 0.20 16.08
C GLU A 17 8.15 0.76 16.10
N GLU A 18 7.99 2.07 16.32
CA GLU A 18 6.67 2.72 16.31
C GLU A 18 5.99 2.66 14.94
N ALA A 19 6.76 2.69 13.83
CA ALA A 19 6.22 2.50 12.50
C ALA A 19 5.71 1.06 12.30
N LEU A 20 6.45 0.06 12.79
CA LEU A 20 6.02 -1.34 12.76
C LEU A 20 4.78 -1.58 13.63
N LYS A 21 4.68 -0.92 14.79
CA LYS A 21 3.48 -0.94 15.64
C LYS A 21 2.27 -0.36 14.90
N ALA A 22 2.43 0.81 14.27
CA ALA A 22 1.38 1.44 13.47
C ALA A 22 0.93 0.54 12.31
N GLN A 23 1.87 -0.10 11.61
CA GLN A 23 1.55 -1.07 10.55
C GLN A 23 0.80 -2.28 11.09
N ALA A 24 1.18 -2.81 12.25
CA ALA A 24 0.51 -3.95 12.89
C ALA A 24 -0.95 -3.60 13.26
N VAL A 25 -1.19 -2.39 13.80
CA VAL A 25 -2.54 -1.89 14.12
C VAL A 25 -3.36 -1.70 12.82
N ALA A 26 -2.79 -1.11 11.78
CA ALA A 26 -3.46 -0.95 10.50
C ALA A 26 -3.83 -2.30 9.87
N ALA A 27 -2.90 -3.25 9.83
CA ALA A 27 -3.11 -4.59 9.30
C ALA A 27 -4.20 -5.37 10.07
N ARG A 28 -4.18 -5.30 11.41
CA ARG A 28 -5.21 -5.91 12.26
C ARG A 28 -6.57 -5.28 11.99
N THR A 29 -6.63 -3.97 11.92
CA THR A 29 -7.88 -3.23 11.66
C THR A 29 -8.47 -3.58 10.31
N TYR A 30 -7.64 -3.62 9.26
CA TYR A 30 -8.07 -4.06 7.93
C TYR A 30 -8.61 -5.49 7.94
N THR A 31 -7.94 -6.40 8.65
CA THR A 31 -8.40 -7.78 8.81
C THR A 31 -9.77 -7.83 9.48
N LEU A 32 -9.95 -7.13 10.59
CA LEU A 32 -11.23 -7.06 11.30
C LEU A 32 -12.33 -6.45 10.42
N TYR A 33 -12.02 -5.40 9.67
CA TYR A 33 -12.95 -4.81 8.70
C TYR A 33 -13.41 -5.85 7.67
N LYS A 34 -12.48 -6.62 7.09
CA LYS A 34 -12.80 -7.67 6.11
C LYS A 34 -13.66 -8.79 6.71
N LEU A 35 -13.36 -9.22 7.92
CA LEU A 35 -14.16 -10.24 8.64
C LEU A 35 -15.62 -9.80 8.83
N ILE A 36 -15.83 -8.53 9.20
CA ILE A 36 -17.17 -7.99 9.46
C ILE A 36 -17.91 -7.69 8.15
N SER A 37 -17.21 -7.23 7.12
CA SER A 37 -17.81 -6.84 5.83
C SER A 37 -18.11 -8.03 4.91
N GLY A 38 -17.72 -9.24 5.29
CA GLY A 38 -17.83 -10.43 4.47
C GLY A 38 -16.78 -10.43 3.37
N GLY A 39 -15.64 -11.08 3.59
CA GLY A 39 -14.60 -11.26 2.57
C GLY A 39 -15.11 -12.11 1.40
N ASN A 40 -14.78 -11.75 0.17
CA ASN A 40 -15.17 -12.49 -1.05
C ASN A 40 -14.28 -13.72 -1.33
N HIS A 41 -13.93 -14.50 -0.29
CA HIS A 41 -13.02 -15.65 -0.44
C HIS A 41 -13.72 -17.00 -0.34
N GLY A 42 -15.07 -17.01 -0.42
CA GLY A 42 -15.89 -18.22 -0.28
C GLY A 42 -15.80 -18.80 1.14
N ASP A 43 -16.17 -20.08 1.26
CA ASP A 43 -16.21 -20.79 2.55
C ASP A 43 -14.82 -21.26 3.06
N THR A 44 -13.74 -20.90 2.35
CA THR A 44 -12.41 -21.43 2.64
C THR A 44 -11.50 -20.52 3.40
N ALA A 45 -11.73 -19.20 3.35
CA ALA A 45 -10.93 -18.20 4.06
C ALA A 45 -11.68 -16.88 4.23
N ASP A 46 -11.47 -16.21 5.35
CA ASP A 46 -12.01 -14.88 5.62
C ASP A 46 -11.19 -13.77 4.94
N ILE A 47 -9.91 -14.03 4.71
CA ILE A 47 -8.94 -13.10 4.11
C ILE A 47 -7.90 -13.88 3.32
N CYS A 48 -7.43 -13.35 2.20
CA CYS A 48 -6.36 -13.94 1.41
C CYS A 48 -5.02 -13.22 1.60
N THR A 49 -3.98 -13.78 1.00
CA THR A 49 -2.60 -13.27 1.04
C THR A 49 -2.19 -12.53 -0.24
N ASP A 50 -3.15 -12.24 -1.11
CA ASP A 50 -2.95 -11.50 -2.35
C ASP A 50 -3.04 -9.99 -2.08
N SER A 51 -1.94 -9.27 -2.32
CA SER A 51 -1.85 -7.81 -2.15
C SER A 51 -2.77 -7.01 -3.08
N THR A 52 -3.24 -7.60 -4.16
CA THR A 52 -4.21 -6.96 -5.08
C THR A 52 -5.66 -7.10 -4.60
N CYS A 53 -5.91 -7.94 -3.64
CA CYS A 53 -7.23 -8.25 -3.09
C CYS A 53 -7.34 -7.87 -1.60
N CYS A 54 -6.38 -8.30 -0.79
CA CYS A 54 -6.34 -8.08 0.66
C CYS A 54 -5.04 -7.40 1.08
N GLN A 55 -4.14 -8.13 1.70
CA GLN A 55 -2.84 -7.62 2.17
C GLN A 55 -1.74 -8.59 1.74
N ALA A 56 -0.55 -8.08 1.44
CA ALA A 56 0.59 -8.94 1.21
C ALA A 56 0.90 -9.76 2.47
N TYR A 57 1.40 -10.95 2.25
CA TYR A 57 1.81 -11.86 3.32
C TYR A 57 3.09 -12.58 2.94
N ILE A 58 3.99 -12.72 3.89
CA ILE A 58 5.17 -13.56 3.76
C ILE A 58 5.22 -14.56 4.91
N ALA A 59 5.48 -15.82 4.60
CA ALA A 59 5.67 -16.84 5.63
C ALA A 59 6.90 -16.49 6.49
N PRO A 60 6.85 -16.72 7.82
CA PRO A 60 7.95 -16.37 8.73
C PRO A 60 9.30 -16.93 8.30
N GLU A 61 9.33 -18.17 7.79
CA GLU A 61 10.54 -18.83 7.31
C GLU A 61 11.11 -18.12 6.07
N SER A 62 10.25 -17.70 5.15
CA SER A 62 10.65 -16.97 3.95
C SER A 62 11.16 -15.56 4.29
N ALA A 63 10.51 -14.88 5.23
CA ALA A 63 10.97 -13.59 5.73
C ALA A 63 12.37 -13.70 6.35
N ARG A 64 12.59 -14.68 7.22
CA ARG A 64 13.89 -14.97 7.84
C ARG A 64 14.97 -15.27 6.80
N ALA A 65 14.66 -16.06 5.78
CA ALA A 65 15.58 -16.36 4.68
C ALA A 65 15.99 -15.09 3.92
N ASN A 66 15.04 -14.18 3.65
CA ASN A 66 15.29 -12.91 2.97
C ASN A 66 16.17 -11.95 3.81
N TRP A 67 16.07 -11.98 5.13
CA TRP A 67 16.78 -11.08 6.02
C TRP A 67 18.22 -11.54 6.35
N GLY A 68 18.57 -12.80 6.08
CA GLY A 68 19.91 -13.34 6.27
C GLY A 68 20.42 -13.15 7.69
N GLU A 69 21.53 -12.45 7.86
CA GLU A 69 22.16 -12.20 9.17
C GLU A 69 21.26 -11.40 10.14
N ASN A 70 20.33 -10.62 9.64
CA ASN A 70 19.37 -9.87 10.46
C ASN A 70 18.13 -10.66 10.85
N ALA A 71 18.02 -11.93 10.45
CA ALA A 71 16.79 -12.73 10.60
C ALA A 71 16.28 -12.76 12.04
N GLU A 72 17.15 -12.97 13.03
CA GLU A 72 16.75 -13.04 14.43
C GLU A 72 16.25 -11.70 14.96
N SER A 73 17.05 -10.64 14.78
CA SER A 73 16.74 -9.30 15.28
C SER A 73 15.46 -8.74 14.65
N TYR A 74 15.25 -8.94 13.35
CA TYR A 74 14.06 -8.48 12.65
C TYR A 74 12.81 -9.29 13.01
N THR A 75 12.95 -10.59 13.22
CA THR A 75 11.87 -11.43 13.71
C THR A 75 11.40 -10.96 15.08
N GLU A 76 12.32 -10.77 16.01
CA GLU A 76 11.99 -10.32 17.37
C GLU A 76 11.37 -8.92 17.36
N LYS A 77 11.91 -8.00 16.58
CA LYS A 77 11.39 -6.64 16.46
C LYS A 77 9.95 -6.59 15.97
N ILE A 78 9.61 -7.35 14.91
CA ILE A 78 8.24 -7.40 14.39
C ILE A 78 7.31 -8.10 15.38
N ARG A 79 7.73 -9.20 16.02
CA ARG A 79 6.93 -9.87 17.04
C ARG A 79 6.63 -8.95 18.22
N THR A 80 7.62 -8.22 18.68
CA THR A 80 7.47 -7.23 19.76
C THR A 80 6.47 -6.15 19.35
N ALA A 81 6.58 -5.59 18.14
CA ALA A 81 5.65 -4.57 17.67
C ALA A 81 4.21 -5.09 17.58
N VAL A 82 4.00 -6.29 17.07
CA VAL A 82 2.67 -6.93 17.00
C VAL A 82 2.10 -7.21 18.38
N ALA A 83 2.91 -7.73 19.31
CA ALA A 83 2.50 -8.03 20.68
C ALA A 83 2.22 -6.77 21.50
N ALA A 84 3.04 -5.73 21.35
CA ALA A 84 2.87 -4.47 22.08
C ALA A 84 1.57 -3.73 21.71
N THR A 85 0.98 -4.05 20.56
CA THR A 85 -0.28 -3.48 20.07
C THR A 85 -1.44 -4.48 20.11
N ASP A 86 -1.32 -5.54 20.93
CA ASP A 86 -2.37 -6.55 20.99
C ASP A 86 -3.71 -5.95 21.44
N GLY A 87 -4.79 -6.35 20.76
CA GLY A 87 -6.13 -5.81 21.01
C GLY A 87 -6.40 -4.41 20.45
N GLU A 88 -5.40 -3.70 19.91
CA GLU A 88 -5.59 -2.36 19.36
C GLU A 88 -6.12 -2.40 17.91
N ALA A 89 -7.14 -1.60 17.63
CA ALA A 89 -7.72 -1.40 16.31
C ALA A 89 -8.20 0.04 16.12
N ILE A 90 -8.22 0.53 14.89
CA ILE A 90 -8.71 1.86 14.55
C ILE A 90 -10.21 1.78 14.26
N LEU A 91 -11.01 2.55 14.99
CA LEU A 91 -12.46 2.52 14.88
C LEU A 91 -13.01 3.88 14.41
N TYR A 92 -14.10 3.82 13.66
CA TYR A 92 -14.94 4.97 13.37
C TYR A 92 -16.39 4.61 13.73
N GLY A 93 -16.99 5.39 14.62
CA GLY A 93 -18.32 5.08 15.14
C GLY A 93 -18.45 3.70 15.83
N GLY A 94 -17.35 3.21 16.43
CA GLY A 94 -17.32 1.92 17.10
C GLY A 94 -17.09 0.70 16.19
N VAL A 95 -16.88 0.91 14.89
CA VAL A 95 -16.65 -0.15 13.88
C VAL A 95 -15.24 -0.03 13.32
N PRO A 96 -14.51 -1.14 13.11
CA PRO A 96 -13.21 -1.13 12.43
C PRO A 96 -13.29 -0.43 11.07
N ILE A 97 -12.32 0.44 10.79
CA ILE A 97 -12.25 1.16 9.52
C ILE A 97 -11.64 0.29 8.42
N LEU A 98 -11.86 0.67 7.16
CA LEU A 98 -11.04 0.22 6.04
C LEU A 98 -9.66 0.90 6.15
N ALA A 99 -8.76 0.27 6.89
CA ALA A 99 -7.44 0.80 7.24
C ALA A 99 -6.46 0.62 6.08
N VAL A 100 -6.59 1.44 5.05
CA VAL A 100 -5.66 1.47 3.91
C VAL A 100 -4.40 2.26 4.26
N PHE A 101 -3.29 1.89 3.65
CA PHE A 101 -1.99 2.52 3.85
C PHE A 101 -1.22 2.62 2.52
N HIS A 102 -0.19 3.44 2.49
CA HIS A 102 0.67 3.66 1.32
C HIS A 102 2.10 3.97 1.77
N ALA A 103 3.06 3.79 0.88
CA ALA A 103 4.46 4.06 1.16
C ALA A 103 4.80 5.57 1.14
N SER A 104 4.14 6.34 0.27
CA SER A 104 4.37 7.78 0.10
C SER A 104 3.12 8.46 -0.44
N SER A 105 2.84 9.68 0.04
CA SER A 105 1.68 10.50 -0.36
C SER A 105 2.09 11.74 -1.17
N ALA A 106 3.39 11.96 -1.37
CA ALA A 106 3.94 13.20 -1.90
C ALA A 106 3.53 14.45 -1.07
N GLY A 107 3.46 14.28 0.25
CA GLY A 107 3.22 15.36 1.22
C GLY A 107 1.76 15.61 1.58
N LEU A 108 0.79 15.05 0.84
CA LEU A 108 -0.65 15.20 1.11
C LEU A 108 -1.39 13.93 0.72
N THR A 109 -2.13 13.34 1.64
CA THR A 109 -2.99 12.19 1.34
C THR A 109 -4.19 12.59 0.48
N ARG A 110 -4.92 11.61 -0.05
CA ARG A 110 -6.11 11.83 -0.88
C ARG A 110 -7.36 11.35 -0.16
N ALA A 111 -8.49 12.01 -0.42
CA ALA A 111 -9.79 11.50 0.03
C ALA A 111 -10.13 10.20 -0.69
N ALA A 112 -10.86 9.31 -0.01
CA ALA A 112 -11.30 8.04 -0.59
C ALA A 112 -12.03 8.23 -1.93
N GLY A 113 -12.96 9.17 -2.02
CA GLY A 113 -13.71 9.45 -3.24
C GLY A 113 -12.89 10.01 -4.41
N GLN A 114 -11.65 10.45 -4.17
CA GLN A 114 -10.71 10.86 -5.22
C GLN A 114 -9.91 9.69 -5.80
N VAL A 115 -9.84 8.57 -5.08
CA VAL A 115 -9.05 7.38 -5.43
C VAL A 115 -9.95 6.23 -5.81
N TRP A 116 -11.05 6.05 -5.10
CA TRP A 116 -12.05 4.99 -5.29
C TRP A 116 -13.44 5.58 -5.58
N GLN A 117 -14.38 4.74 -5.93
CA GLN A 117 -15.76 5.16 -6.25
C GLN A 117 -16.55 5.63 -5.03
N ASN A 118 -16.24 5.13 -3.84
CA ASN A 118 -16.95 5.43 -2.61
C ASN A 118 -16.15 6.41 -1.74
N ASP A 119 -16.84 7.43 -1.25
CA ASP A 119 -16.29 8.33 -0.25
C ASP A 119 -16.45 7.71 1.15
N LEU A 120 -15.38 7.80 1.95
CA LEU A 120 -15.36 7.30 3.32
C LEU A 120 -15.06 8.48 4.26
N PRO A 121 -15.93 8.76 5.23
CA PRO A 121 -15.86 9.98 6.03
C PRO A 121 -14.60 10.10 6.88
N TYR A 122 -13.89 9.00 7.10
CA TYR A 122 -12.64 8.93 7.88
C TYR A 122 -11.38 8.91 7.00
N LEU A 123 -11.48 8.73 5.67
CA LEU A 123 -10.36 8.81 4.73
C LEU A 123 -10.37 10.15 4.00
N LYS A 124 -9.91 11.18 4.70
CA LYS A 124 -9.84 12.56 4.21
C LYS A 124 -8.40 12.96 3.89
N PRO A 125 -8.20 13.99 3.05
CA PRO A 125 -6.87 14.54 2.86
C PRO A 125 -6.31 15.07 4.18
N VAL A 126 -5.07 14.68 4.47
CA VAL A 126 -4.30 15.19 5.61
C VAL A 126 -2.87 15.47 5.16
N ASP A 127 -2.24 16.46 5.76
CA ASP A 127 -0.82 16.72 5.55
C ASP A 127 -0.02 15.52 6.05
N SER A 128 0.85 15.01 5.18
CA SER A 128 1.77 13.91 5.47
C SER A 128 3.17 14.33 5.03
N PRO A 129 3.86 15.15 5.85
CA PRO A 129 5.17 15.68 5.48
C PRO A 129 6.17 14.57 5.21
N GLU A 130 6.80 14.63 4.06
CA GLU A 130 7.77 13.64 3.58
C GLU A 130 9.05 14.35 3.13
N ALA A 131 10.20 13.80 3.51
CA ALA A 131 11.49 14.26 2.98
C ALA A 131 11.79 13.44 1.70
N ALA A 132 11.70 14.09 0.55
CA ALA A 132 11.90 13.44 -0.75
C ALA A 132 13.25 12.69 -0.83
N GLU A 133 14.28 13.21 -0.16
CA GLU A 133 15.63 12.66 -0.13
C GLU A 133 15.71 11.32 0.64
N SER A 134 14.77 11.08 1.56
CA SER A 134 14.74 9.86 2.39
C SER A 134 13.83 8.77 1.82
N ILE A 135 13.08 9.07 0.74
CA ILE A 135 12.13 8.13 0.14
C ILE A 135 12.70 7.59 -1.17
N PRO A 136 13.01 6.29 -1.25
CA PRO A 136 13.47 5.68 -2.50
C PRO A 136 12.48 5.91 -3.64
N ASN A 137 12.98 6.33 -4.79
CA ASN A 137 12.17 6.56 -6.00
C ASN A 137 11.06 7.61 -5.85
N TYR A 138 11.18 8.55 -4.92
CA TYR A 138 10.22 9.65 -4.74
C TYR A 138 9.99 10.43 -6.04
N TYR A 139 11.08 10.67 -6.80
CA TYR A 139 11.03 11.18 -8.16
C TYR A 139 11.53 10.14 -9.14
N SER A 140 10.78 9.92 -10.21
CA SER A 140 11.24 9.16 -11.36
C SER A 140 11.12 9.99 -12.63
N ARG A 141 12.11 9.91 -13.49
CA ARG A 141 12.11 10.56 -14.81
C ARG A 141 12.39 9.51 -15.88
N VAL A 142 11.48 9.39 -16.82
CA VAL A 142 11.66 8.53 -17.98
C VAL A 142 11.53 9.39 -19.23
N GLU A 143 12.53 9.34 -20.10
CA GLU A 143 12.54 10.06 -21.37
C GLU A 143 12.26 9.10 -22.52
N PHE A 144 11.34 9.50 -23.37
CA PHE A 144 11.00 8.77 -24.59
C PHE A 144 11.30 9.61 -25.81
N SER A 145 11.85 8.99 -26.86
CA SER A 145 11.78 9.62 -28.17
C SER A 145 10.31 9.76 -28.61
N PRO A 146 9.97 10.76 -29.44
CA PRO A 146 8.60 10.88 -29.92
C PRO A 146 8.09 9.64 -30.65
N ALA A 147 8.96 8.94 -31.38
CA ALA A 147 8.62 7.71 -32.10
C ALA A 147 8.30 6.58 -31.11
N ASP A 148 9.12 6.39 -30.08
CA ASP A 148 8.93 5.37 -29.04
C ASP A 148 7.67 5.66 -28.22
N LEU A 149 7.46 6.92 -27.81
CA LEU A 149 6.23 7.32 -27.09
C LEU A 149 4.98 7.01 -27.93
N LYS A 150 4.98 7.39 -29.21
CA LYS A 150 3.87 7.10 -30.13
C LYS A 150 3.60 5.60 -30.22
N GLN A 151 4.61 4.79 -30.40
CA GLN A 151 4.48 3.34 -30.49
C GLN A 151 3.88 2.75 -29.19
N ARG A 152 4.36 3.17 -28.04
CA ARG A 152 3.86 2.71 -26.73
C ARG A 152 2.40 3.12 -26.47
N LEU A 153 2.03 4.34 -26.82
CA LEU A 153 0.67 4.82 -26.68
C LEU A 153 -0.30 4.04 -27.57
N LEU A 154 0.05 3.85 -28.86
CA LEU A 154 -0.79 3.07 -29.78
C LEU A 154 -0.93 1.60 -29.34
N ALA A 155 0.10 1.02 -28.75
CA ALA A 155 0.05 -0.35 -28.24
C ALA A 155 -0.82 -0.53 -26.99
N LYS A 156 -1.00 0.53 -26.19
CA LYS A 156 -1.71 0.47 -24.90
C LYS A 156 -3.10 1.09 -24.91
N ILE A 157 -3.37 1.98 -25.85
CA ILE A 157 -4.64 2.72 -25.95
C ILE A 157 -5.23 2.42 -27.32
N PRO A 158 -6.12 1.42 -27.47
CA PRO A 158 -6.79 1.13 -28.72
C PRO A 158 -7.58 2.34 -29.22
N GLY A 159 -7.42 2.71 -30.49
CA GLY A 159 -8.11 3.85 -31.10
C GLY A 159 -7.49 5.21 -30.79
N ALA A 160 -6.31 5.29 -30.17
CA ALA A 160 -5.63 6.56 -29.99
C ALA A 160 -5.20 7.15 -31.33
N GLU A 161 -5.68 8.39 -31.62
CA GLU A 161 -5.26 9.16 -32.79
C GLU A 161 -4.11 10.10 -32.42
N LEU A 162 -2.87 9.69 -32.72
CA LEU A 162 -1.65 10.46 -32.45
C LEU A 162 -1.17 11.14 -33.74
N SER A 163 -2.01 12.04 -34.27
CA SER A 163 -1.71 12.88 -35.43
C SER A 163 -1.31 14.31 -34.99
N GLY A 164 -0.69 15.07 -35.88
CA GLY A 164 -0.32 16.45 -35.63
C GLY A 164 0.90 16.66 -34.73
N GLU A 165 0.94 17.82 -34.06
CA GLU A 165 2.09 18.19 -33.24
C GLU A 165 2.19 17.36 -31.96
N LYS A 166 3.39 16.88 -31.66
CA LYS A 166 3.70 16.02 -30.50
C LYS A 166 3.18 16.56 -29.15
N LYS A 167 3.22 17.89 -28.98
CA LYS A 167 2.70 18.57 -27.76
C LYS A 167 1.19 18.33 -27.52
N ASN A 168 0.46 17.89 -28.54
CA ASN A 168 -0.96 17.64 -28.45
C ASN A 168 -1.32 16.19 -28.11
N TRP A 169 -0.36 15.26 -28.13
CA TRP A 169 -0.62 13.84 -27.88
C TRP A 169 -1.04 13.55 -26.41
N LEU A 170 -0.61 14.39 -25.49
CA LEU A 170 -0.88 14.24 -24.07
C LEU A 170 -1.63 15.45 -23.48
N LYS A 171 -2.48 16.11 -24.27
CA LYS A 171 -3.34 17.18 -23.74
C LYS A 171 -4.22 16.61 -22.63
N ASN A 172 -4.15 17.24 -21.45
CA ASN A 172 -4.89 16.84 -20.24
C ASN A 172 -4.45 15.51 -19.59
N ALA A 173 -3.27 14.99 -19.92
CA ALA A 173 -2.72 13.80 -19.27
C ALA A 173 -2.08 14.09 -17.88
N VAL A 174 -2.15 15.32 -17.41
CA VAL A 174 -1.68 15.71 -16.06
C VAL A 174 -2.85 15.59 -15.12
N ARG A 175 -2.93 14.44 -14.45
CA ARG A 175 -3.64 14.29 -13.18
C ARG A 175 -2.79 13.54 -12.20
#